data_d3ff8941dcd6a38c475ef3ae8cb1d724
#
_entry.id   d3ff8941dcd6a38c475ef3ae8cb1d724
#
_cell.length_a   1.000
_cell.length_b   1.000
_cell.length_c   1.000
_cell.angle_alpha   90.00
_cell.angle_beta   90.00
_cell.angle_gamma   90.00
#
_symmetry.space_group_name_H-M   'P 1'
#
loop_
_entity.id
_entity.type
_entity.pdbx_description
1 polymer ?
#
loop_
_entity_poly.entity_id
_entity_poly.type
_entity_poly.pdbx_seq_one_letter_code
_entity_poly.pdbx_strand_id
1 'polypeptide(L)'
;HPSYTLYTSGTTGKPKGVQRDTGGYTVALAASMKHIFDAKAGQTYFATSDIGWVVGHSYIIYGPLIAGMTTIMYEGLPTRPDAGVWWSIVEKYKVTHMFSAPTAVRVLKKHDASWLKKYDVSTLKALWLAGEPLDEPTAQWISDALSVPIIDNYWQTETGWPILTLANGVEQQTTRFGSPGKAMYGYHVKLIDESNGEELTQPNQWGVVAIEGPLPPGCMQTVWRDDERFVNTYWKSIPGRMIYSTFDWGIRDADGYHFILGRTDDVINVAGHRLGTREIEESISSHPNIAEVAVVGVADSLKGQVAMAFAVPRDASGLTDDAARLKLEGEVMKQVDTQLGAVARPSRVYFVTVLPKTRSGKLLRRALQAVAERR
;
A
#
# COMPACT_ATOMS: atom_id res chain seq x y z
N HIS A 1 -23.01 10.38 -15.97
CA HIS A 1 -23.90 10.27 -14.81
C HIS A 1 -23.11 9.74 -13.60
N PRO A 2 -23.27 10.30 -12.37
CA PRO A 2 -22.61 9.80 -11.18
C PRO A 2 -22.97 8.34 -10.91
N SER A 3 -21.99 7.56 -10.45
CA SER A 3 -22.14 6.17 -10.04
C SER A 3 -22.34 6.08 -8.53
N TYR A 4 -21.29 6.43 -7.78
CA TYR A 4 -21.31 6.44 -6.32
C TYR A 4 -20.34 7.48 -5.75
N THR A 5 -20.47 7.74 -4.48
CA THR A 5 -19.53 8.56 -3.70
C THR A 5 -19.00 7.74 -2.54
N LEU A 6 -17.69 7.57 -2.48
CA LEU A 6 -17.00 6.87 -1.41
C LEU A 6 -16.23 7.85 -0.54
N TYR A 7 -16.53 7.87 0.76
CA TYR A 7 -15.86 8.74 1.71
C TYR A 7 -14.53 8.14 2.19
N THR A 8 -13.49 8.96 2.16
CA THR A 8 -12.17 8.60 2.69
C THR A 8 -11.68 9.67 3.67
N SER A 9 -10.71 9.29 4.52
CA SER A 9 -10.02 10.26 5.37
C SER A 9 -9.29 11.28 4.50
N GLY A 10 -9.60 12.57 4.69
CA GLY A 10 -8.88 13.64 4.01
C GLY A 10 -7.56 13.96 4.67
N THR A 11 -6.55 14.38 3.90
CA THR A 11 -5.27 14.91 4.41
C THR A 11 -5.49 16.13 5.33
N THR A 12 -6.56 16.88 5.13
CA THR A 12 -6.93 18.09 5.90
C THR A 12 -7.84 17.80 7.11
N GLY A 13 -8.02 16.54 7.50
CA GLY A 13 -8.80 16.13 8.68
C GLY A 13 -10.29 15.88 8.43
N LYS A 14 -10.95 16.60 7.50
CA LYS A 14 -12.34 16.31 7.15
C LYS A 14 -12.43 15.20 6.10
N PRO A 15 -13.31 14.20 6.25
CA PRO A 15 -13.56 13.20 5.22
C PRO A 15 -13.94 13.87 3.89
N LYS A 16 -13.53 13.26 2.78
CA LYS A 16 -13.86 13.71 1.42
C LYS A 16 -14.61 12.61 0.69
N GLY A 17 -15.68 12.97 0.01
CA GLY A 17 -16.46 12.06 -0.82
C GLY A 17 -15.86 12.00 -2.23
N VAL A 18 -15.25 10.88 -2.58
CA VAL A 18 -14.70 10.63 -3.92
C VAL A 18 -15.85 10.23 -4.84
N GLN A 19 -16.21 11.11 -5.78
CA GLN A 19 -17.28 10.87 -6.73
C GLN A 19 -16.74 10.26 -8.04
N ARG A 20 -17.44 9.25 -8.56
CA ARG A 20 -17.15 8.61 -9.85
C ARG A 20 -18.34 8.68 -10.78
N ASP A 21 -18.05 8.67 -12.09
CA ASP A 21 -19.06 8.47 -13.12
C ASP A 21 -19.27 6.98 -13.44
N THR A 22 -20.41 6.67 -14.00
CA THR A 22 -20.78 5.30 -14.37
C THR A 22 -19.99 4.82 -15.59
N GLY A 23 -19.96 5.64 -16.65
CA GLY A 23 -19.40 5.23 -17.95
C GLY A 23 -17.89 5.05 -17.90
N GLY A 24 -17.17 6.07 -17.43
CA GLY A 24 -15.70 5.99 -17.32
C GLY A 24 -15.23 4.89 -16.37
N TYR A 25 -15.92 4.72 -15.24
CA TYR A 25 -15.58 3.66 -14.29
C TYR A 25 -15.81 2.27 -14.87
N THR A 26 -16.91 2.06 -15.60
CA THR A 26 -17.18 0.78 -16.28
C THR A 26 -16.10 0.46 -17.32
N VAL A 27 -15.70 1.45 -18.14
CA VAL A 27 -14.64 1.29 -19.14
C VAL A 27 -13.31 0.93 -18.48
N ALA A 28 -12.95 1.66 -17.42
CA ALA A 28 -11.70 1.42 -16.70
C ALA A 28 -11.64 0.01 -16.05
N LEU A 29 -12.75 -0.40 -15.43
CA LEU A 29 -12.80 -1.74 -14.82
C LEU A 29 -12.78 -2.85 -15.87
N ALA A 30 -13.52 -2.71 -16.98
CA ALA A 30 -13.46 -3.66 -18.08
C ALA A 30 -12.03 -3.78 -18.64
N ALA A 31 -11.36 -2.65 -18.85
CA ALA A 31 -9.97 -2.62 -19.30
C ALA A 31 -9.01 -3.26 -18.28
N SER A 32 -9.16 -2.94 -16.98
CA SER A 32 -8.31 -3.50 -15.93
C SER A 32 -8.49 -5.02 -15.79
N MET A 33 -9.73 -5.51 -15.84
CA MET A 33 -10.00 -6.95 -15.78
C MET A 33 -9.34 -7.69 -16.95
N LYS A 34 -9.36 -7.10 -18.15
CA LYS A 34 -8.74 -7.69 -19.33
C LYS A 34 -7.21 -7.59 -19.30
N HIS A 35 -6.67 -6.41 -19.02
CA HIS A 35 -5.25 -6.11 -19.26
C HIS A 35 -4.36 -6.36 -18.03
N ILE A 36 -4.88 -6.21 -16.82
CA ILE A 36 -4.13 -6.49 -15.59
C ILE A 36 -4.32 -7.94 -15.16
N PHE A 37 -5.58 -8.39 -15.07
CA PHE A 37 -5.92 -9.68 -14.50
C PHE A 37 -5.98 -10.82 -15.53
N ASP A 38 -5.93 -10.56 -16.83
CA ASP A 38 -6.20 -11.57 -17.88
C ASP A 38 -7.49 -12.35 -17.59
N ALA A 39 -8.51 -11.64 -17.13
CA ALA A 39 -9.77 -12.20 -16.71
C ALA A 39 -10.62 -12.65 -17.91
N LYS A 40 -11.28 -13.80 -17.76
CA LYS A 40 -12.18 -14.36 -18.78
C LYS A 40 -13.51 -14.75 -18.15
N ALA A 41 -14.58 -14.59 -18.90
CA ALA A 41 -15.91 -15.01 -18.47
C ALA A 41 -15.92 -16.47 -18.00
N GLY A 42 -16.69 -16.75 -16.96
CA GLY A 42 -16.78 -18.06 -16.33
C GLY A 42 -15.70 -18.43 -15.32
N GLN A 43 -14.64 -17.59 -15.19
CA GLN A 43 -13.65 -17.77 -14.14
C GLN A 43 -14.15 -17.23 -12.80
N THR A 44 -13.46 -17.59 -11.71
CA THR A 44 -13.84 -17.20 -10.34
C THR A 44 -12.83 -16.23 -9.75
N TYR A 45 -13.32 -15.12 -9.24
CA TYR A 45 -12.56 -14.06 -8.59
C TYR A 45 -12.87 -14.00 -7.10
N PHE A 46 -11.85 -13.91 -6.28
CA PHE A 46 -11.96 -13.79 -4.84
C PHE A 46 -11.11 -12.61 -4.33
N ALA A 47 -11.74 -11.50 -3.97
CA ALA A 47 -11.08 -10.41 -3.27
C ALA A 47 -11.42 -10.48 -1.78
N THR A 48 -10.40 -10.46 -0.95
CA THR A 48 -10.52 -10.58 0.51
C THR A 48 -10.64 -9.24 1.22
N SER A 49 -10.73 -8.15 0.45
CA SER A 49 -10.88 -6.80 0.97
C SER A 49 -12.26 -6.54 1.56
N ASP A 50 -12.37 -5.53 2.40
CA ASP A 50 -13.64 -5.04 2.90
C ASP A 50 -14.42 -4.32 1.78
N ILE A 51 -15.73 -4.58 1.70
CA ILE A 51 -16.62 -3.99 0.70
C ILE A 51 -16.71 -2.46 0.81
N GLY A 52 -16.43 -1.89 1.99
CA GLY A 52 -16.40 -0.45 2.25
C GLY A 52 -15.22 0.29 1.64
N TRP A 53 -14.21 -0.42 1.10
CA TRP A 53 -13.07 0.17 0.42
C TRP A 53 -13.28 0.20 -1.10
N VAL A 54 -12.48 1.03 -1.77
CA VAL A 54 -12.51 1.09 -3.24
C VAL A 54 -12.18 -0.26 -3.88
N VAL A 55 -11.31 -1.06 -3.27
CA VAL A 55 -11.05 -2.44 -3.72
C VAL A 55 -12.31 -3.27 -3.73
N GLY A 56 -13.14 -3.15 -2.69
CA GLY A 56 -14.42 -3.85 -2.62
C GLY A 56 -15.35 -3.44 -3.76
N HIS A 57 -15.49 -2.14 -4.02
CA HIS A 57 -16.29 -1.65 -5.14
C HIS A 57 -15.72 -2.10 -6.49
N SER A 58 -14.43 -1.84 -6.74
CA SER A 58 -13.81 -2.15 -8.01
C SER A 58 -13.71 -3.65 -8.28
N TYR A 59 -13.28 -4.45 -7.29
CA TYR A 59 -12.82 -5.83 -7.50
C TYR A 59 -13.45 -6.90 -6.60
N ILE A 60 -14.50 -6.56 -5.82
CA ILE A 60 -15.45 -7.56 -5.34
C ILE A 60 -16.72 -7.50 -6.20
N ILE A 61 -17.23 -6.28 -6.49
CA ILE A 61 -18.52 -6.12 -7.14
C ILE A 61 -18.36 -5.90 -8.64
N TYR A 62 -17.90 -4.71 -9.05
CA TYR A 62 -18.11 -4.25 -10.43
C TYR A 62 -17.18 -4.92 -11.44
N GLY A 63 -15.88 -4.95 -11.20
CA GLY A 63 -14.92 -5.48 -12.17
C GLY A 63 -15.17 -6.94 -12.57
N PRO A 64 -15.23 -7.88 -11.61
CA PRO A 64 -15.49 -9.28 -11.91
C PRO A 64 -16.83 -9.49 -12.63
N LEU A 65 -17.90 -8.82 -12.22
CA LEU A 65 -19.22 -8.95 -12.86
C LEU A 65 -19.24 -8.38 -14.28
N ILE A 66 -18.56 -7.25 -14.53
CA ILE A 66 -18.39 -6.68 -15.88
C ILE A 66 -17.63 -7.67 -16.78
N ALA A 67 -16.64 -8.39 -16.23
CA ALA A 67 -15.87 -9.40 -16.98
C ALA A 67 -16.60 -10.74 -17.14
N GLY A 68 -17.82 -10.89 -16.62
CA GLY A 68 -18.59 -12.14 -16.67
C GLY A 68 -18.01 -13.24 -15.79
N MET A 69 -17.31 -12.87 -14.72
CA MET A 69 -16.75 -13.80 -13.76
C MET A 69 -17.72 -14.07 -12.61
N THR A 70 -17.54 -15.20 -11.95
CA THR A 70 -18.10 -15.42 -10.60
C THR A 70 -17.25 -14.64 -9.60
N THR A 71 -17.88 -13.86 -8.73
CA THR A 71 -17.19 -13.17 -7.64
C THR A 71 -17.60 -13.76 -6.30
N ILE A 72 -16.63 -13.88 -5.38
CA ILE A 72 -16.83 -14.36 -4.03
C ILE A 72 -16.74 -13.18 -3.07
N MET A 73 -17.79 -13.02 -2.26
CA MET A 73 -17.81 -12.09 -1.14
C MET A 73 -17.79 -12.91 0.16
N TYR A 74 -16.73 -12.73 0.95
CA TYR A 74 -16.52 -13.45 2.19
C TYR A 74 -16.61 -12.51 3.38
N GLU A 75 -17.55 -12.79 4.28
CA GLU A 75 -17.69 -12.06 5.54
C GLU A 75 -16.98 -12.83 6.66
N GLY A 76 -15.72 -12.51 6.88
CA GLY A 76 -14.92 -13.17 7.90
C GLY A 76 -13.47 -12.70 7.95
N LEU A 77 -12.75 -13.22 8.93
CA LEU A 77 -11.32 -12.95 9.11
C LEU A 77 -10.49 -14.03 8.41
N PRO A 78 -9.25 -13.71 7.98
CA PRO A 78 -8.38 -14.66 7.30
C PRO A 78 -7.96 -15.87 8.18
N THR A 79 -8.19 -15.78 9.48
CA THR A 79 -7.80 -16.79 10.48
C THR A 79 -8.96 -17.41 11.22
N ARG A 80 -10.21 -17.21 10.77
CA ARG A 80 -11.39 -17.81 11.38
C ARG A 80 -12.24 -18.55 10.33
N PRO A 81 -12.63 -19.81 10.58
CA PRO A 81 -12.39 -20.60 11.79
C PRO A 81 -10.93 -20.98 12.03
N ASP A 82 -10.11 -21.01 10.98
CA ASP A 82 -8.66 -21.28 11.03
C ASP A 82 -7.92 -20.56 9.89
N ALA A 83 -6.60 -20.61 9.87
CA ALA A 83 -5.75 -19.95 8.87
C ALA A 83 -5.82 -20.58 7.46
N GLY A 84 -6.56 -21.66 7.30
CA GLY A 84 -6.80 -22.33 6.02
C GLY A 84 -8.08 -21.88 5.31
N VAL A 85 -8.92 -21.05 5.94
CA VAL A 85 -10.25 -20.71 5.43
C VAL A 85 -10.24 -20.15 4.01
N TRP A 86 -9.29 -19.25 3.68
CA TRP A 86 -9.21 -18.71 2.32
C TRP A 86 -8.79 -19.76 1.29
N TRP A 87 -7.88 -20.63 1.67
CA TRP A 87 -7.41 -21.73 0.80
C TRP A 87 -8.51 -22.77 0.57
N SER A 88 -9.35 -23.03 1.59
CA SER A 88 -10.53 -23.85 1.42
C SER A 88 -11.56 -23.25 0.46
N ILE A 89 -11.70 -21.93 0.45
CA ILE A 89 -12.55 -21.20 -0.51
C ILE A 89 -11.97 -21.32 -1.92
N VAL A 90 -10.65 -21.15 -2.07
CA VAL A 90 -9.95 -21.32 -3.36
C VAL A 90 -10.20 -22.71 -3.93
N GLU A 91 -10.00 -23.76 -3.15
CA GLU A 91 -10.23 -25.14 -3.57
C GLU A 91 -11.70 -25.38 -3.93
N LYS A 92 -12.63 -25.02 -3.02
CA LYS A 92 -14.07 -25.28 -3.14
C LYS A 92 -14.68 -24.62 -4.38
N TYR A 93 -14.32 -23.38 -4.64
CA TYR A 93 -14.92 -22.59 -5.72
C TYR A 93 -14.02 -22.46 -6.95
N LYS A 94 -12.89 -23.20 -6.98
CA LYS A 94 -11.91 -23.19 -8.09
C LYS A 94 -11.51 -21.76 -8.47
N VAL A 95 -11.12 -20.98 -7.45
CA VAL A 95 -10.72 -19.60 -7.62
C VAL A 95 -9.51 -19.51 -8.54
N THR A 96 -9.59 -18.66 -9.53
CA THR A 96 -8.51 -18.44 -10.51
C THR A 96 -7.75 -17.14 -10.24
N HIS A 97 -8.41 -16.16 -9.64
CA HIS A 97 -7.87 -14.83 -9.36
C HIS A 97 -8.13 -14.48 -7.90
N MET A 98 -7.08 -14.18 -7.16
CA MET A 98 -7.19 -13.76 -5.77
C MET A 98 -6.59 -12.37 -5.60
N PHE A 99 -7.31 -11.48 -4.91
CA PHE A 99 -6.86 -10.13 -4.59
C PHE A 99 -6.92 -9.91 -3.09
N SER A 100 -5.83 -9.45 -2.49
CA SER A 100 -5.72 -9.27 -1.05
C SER A 100 -4.91 -8.02 -0.68
N ALA A 101 -4.57 -7.90 0.59
CA ALA A 101 -3.71 -6.86 1.13
C ALA A 101 -2.48 -7.45 1.82
N PRO A 102 -1.31 -6.81 1.77
CA PRO A 102 -0.10 -7.25 2.45
C PRO A 102 -0.29 -7.54 3.95
N THR A 103 -1.04 -6.70 4.68
CA THR A 103 -1.37 -6.95 6.09
C THR A 103 -2.02 -8.31 6.31
N ALA A 104 -2.94 -8.71 5.45
CA ALA A 104 -3.63 -9.99 5.57
C ALA A 104 -2.66 -11.17 5.34
N VAL A 105 -1.77 -11.03 4.36
CA VAL A 105 -0.71 -12.03 4.11
C VAL A 105 0.26 -12.12 5.30
N ARG A 106 0.65 -10.98 5.90
CA ARG A 106 1.49 -10.96 7.12
C ARG A 106 0.80 -11.63 8.30
N VAL A 107 -0.52 -11.49 8.44
CA VAL A 107 -1.27 -12.21 9.47
C VAL A 107 -1.21 -13.72 9.23
N LEU A 108 -1.43 -14.17 8.00
CA LEU A 108 -1.35 -15.59 7.65
C LEU A 108 0.07 -16.15 7.84
N LYS A 109 1.11 -15.36 7.54
CA LYS A 109 2.52 -15.76 7.75
C LYS A 109 2.87 -16.06 9.21
N LYS A 110 2.10 -15.54 10.18
CA LYS A 110 2.27 -15.84 11.60
C LYS A 110 1.77 -17.24 11.98
N HIS A 111 1.01 -17.90 11.11
CA HIS A 111 0.47 -19.25 11.31
C HIS A 111 1.34 -20.29 10.61
N ASP A 112 1.14 -21.55 10.95
CA ASP A 112 1.85 -22.67 10.33
C ASP A 112 1.58 -22.71 8.81
N ALA A 113 2.65 -22.78 8.03
CA ALA A 113 2.58 -22.87 6.57
C ALA A 113 1.88 -24.14 6.06
N SER A 114 1.70 -25.15 6.91
CA SER A 114 0.94 -26.37 6.59
C SER A 114 -0.52 -26.08 6.22
N TRP A 115 -1.09 -24.95 6.69
CA TRP A 115 -2.45 -24.55 6.31
C TRP A 115 -2.61 -24.31 4.80
N LEU A 116 -1.57 -23.76 4.13
CA LEU A 116 -1.60 -23.59 2.68
C LEU A 116 -1.52 -24.92 1.93
N LYS A 117 -0.76 -25.87 2.47
CA LYS A 117 -0.55 -27.19 1.84
C LYS A 117 -1.73 -28.13 2.00
N LYS A 118 -2.70 -27.77 2.85
CA LYS A 118 -3.87 -28.58 3.17
C LYS A 118 -4.92 -28.58 2.06
N TYR A 119 -4.90 -27.59 1.19
CA TYR A 119 -5.91 -27.35 0.16
C TYR A 119 -5.28 -27.26 -1.24
N ASP A 120 -6.04 -27.68 -2.24
CA ASP A 120 -5.65 -27.55 -3.64
C ASP A 120 -5.88 -26.12 -4.15
N VAL A 121 -4.81 -25.37 -4.30
CA VAL A 121 -4.82 -24.01 -4.84
C VAL A 121 -4.30 -23.94 -6.28
N SER A 122 -4.18 -25.05 -6.97
CA SER A 122 -3.60 -25.16 -8.33
C SER A 122 -4.40 -24.40 -9.40
N THR A 123 -5.63 -24.01 -9.11
CA THR A 123 -6.45 -23.19 -10.02
C THR A 123 -6.05 -21.71 -10.01
N LEU A 124 -5.32 -21.23 -8.98
CA LEU A 124 -4.86 -19.84 -8.91
C LEU A 124 -3.88 -19.55 -10.04
N LYS A 125 -4.10 -18.46 -10.74
CA LYS A 125 -3.19 -17.91 -11.76
C LYS A 125 -2.17 -16.95 -11.18
N ALA A 126 -2.60 -16.13 -10.22
CA ALA A 126 -1.78 -15.18 -9.49
C ALA A 126 -2.49 -14.72 -8.21
N LEU A 127 -1.72 -14.13 -7.30
CA LEU A 127 -2.21 -13.35 -6.16
C LEU A 127 -1.85 -11.88 -6.39
N TRP A 128 -2.85 -11.02 -6.51
CA TRP A 128 -2.69 -9.58 -6.58
C TRP A 128 -2.82 -8.97 -5.18
N LEU A 129 -1.99 -7.99 -4.89
CA LEU A 129 -1.97 -7.29 -3.60
C LEU A 129 -2.03 -5.79 -3.82
N ALA A 130 -2.64 -5.05 -2.90
CA ALA A 130 -2.64 -3.59 -2.89
C ALA A 130 -2.99 -3.01 -1.51
N GLY A 131 -2.91 -1.68 -1.41
CA GLY A 131 -3.36 -0.90 -0.26
C GLY A 131 -2.25 -0.45 0.67
N GLU A 132 -1.16 -1.16 0.68
CA GLU A 132 0.09 -0.83 1.39
C GLU A 132 1.26 -1.51 0.68
N PRO A 133 2.48 -1.04 0.89
CA PRO A 133 3.63 -1.66 0.28
C PRO A 133 3.84 -3.11 0.76
N LEU A 134 4.13 -3.99 -0.19
CA LEU A 134 4.48 -5.37 0.07
C LEU A 134 5.98 -5.47 0.35
N ASP A 135 6.35 -5.90 1.55
CA ASP A 135 7.75 -6.16 1.89
C ASP A 135 8.26 -7.45 1.23
N GLU A 136 9.53 -7.44 0.82
CA GLU A 136 10.15 -8.55 0.10
C GLU A 136 10.07 -9.88 0.86
N PRO A 137 10.37 -9.97 2.18
CA PRO A 137 10.25 -11.23 2.92
C PRO A 137 8.84 -11.82 2.96
N THR A 138 7.81 -10.97 2.92
CA THR A 138 6.41 -11.43 2.86
C THR A 138 6.04 -11.87 1.45
N ALA A 139 6.51 -11.14 0.43
CA ALA A 139 6.32 -11.49 -0.97
C ALA A 139 6.97 -12.85 -1.29
N GLN A 140 8.21 -13.06 -0.87
CA GLN A 140 8.93 -14.30 -1.07
C GLN A 140 8.22 -15.47 -0.38
N TRP A 141 7.83 -15.30 0.90
CA TRP A 141 7.15 -16.34 1.65
C TRP A 141 5.86 -16.83 0.97
N ILE A 142 5.00 -15.89 0.53
CA ILE A 142 3.73 -16.28 -0.09
C ILE A 142 3.93 -16.82 -1.51
N SER A 143 4.93 -16.34 -2.24
CA SER A 143 5.31 -16.85 -3.55
C SER A 143 5.77 -18.30 -3.49
N ASP A 144 6.65 -18.62 -2.53
CA ASP A 144 7.14 -19.99 -2.30
C ASP A 144 6.00 -20.92 -1.89
N ALA A 145 5.06 -20.41 -1.08
CA ALA A 145 3.95 -21.20 -0.58
C ALA A 145 2.89 -21.52 -1.64
N LEU A 146 2.57 -20.56 -2.53
CA LEU A 146 1.52 -20.70 -3.54
C LEU A 146 2.07 -21.15 -4.92
N SER A 147 3.34 -20.93 -5.18
CA SER A 147 3.97 -21.19 -6.49
C SER A 147 3.27 -20.48 -7.66
N VAL A 148 2.70 -19.29 -7.40
CA VAL A 148 2.09 -18.42 -8.40
C VAL A 148 2.70 -17.02 -8.35
N PRO A 149 2.61 -16.20 -9.41
CA PRO A 149 3.05 -14.82 -9.40
C PRO A 149 2.35 -14.01 -8.29
N ILE A 150 3.14 -13.24 -7.54
CA ILE A 150 2.65 -12.26 -6.56
C ILE A 150 2.83 -10.88 -7.17
N ILE A 151 1.73 -10.22 -7.45
CA ILE A 151 1.70 -8.95 -8.20
C ILE A 151 1.22 -7.85 -7.28
N ASP A 152 2.11 -6.94 -6.92
CA ASP A 152 1.74 -5.74 -6.19
C ASP A 152 1.09 -4.72 -7.12
N ASN A 153 0.19 -3.91 -6.58
CA ASN A 153 -0.52 -2.87 -7.30
C ASN A 153 -0.52 -1.58 -6.49
N TYR A 154 -0.23 -0.48 -7.13
CA TYR A 154 -0.35 0.82 -6.51
C TYR A 154 -1.49 1.62 -7.14
N TRP A 155 -2.39 2.10 -6.31
CA TRP A 155 -3.51 2.95 -6.65
C TRP A 155 -4.12 3.62 -5.42
N GLN A 156 -5.07 4.46 -5.65
CA GLN A 156 -5.74 5.23 -4.61
C GLN A 156 -7.26 5.10 -4.75
N THR A 157 -8.00 5.42 -3.68
CA THR A 157 -9.46 5.55 -3.79
C THR A 157 -9.84 6.53 -4.89
N GLU A 158 -9.07 7.59 -5.06
CA GLU A 158 -9.25 8.63 -6.06
C GLU A 158 -9.13 8.13 -7.49
N THR A 159 -8.26 7.20 -7.77
CA THR A 159 -8.07 6.67 -9.12
C THR A 159 -8.99 5.50 -9.46
N GLY A 160 -9.40 4.71 -8.46
CA GLY A 160 -10.41 3.66 -8.62
C GLY A 160 -9.94 2.36 -9.24
N TRP A 161 -8.75 2.36 -9.84
CA TRP A 161 -8.09 1.22 -10.45
C TRP A 161 -6.57 1.44 -10.48
N PRO A 162 -5.73 0.40 -10.69
CA PRO A 162 -4.29 0.50 -10.57
C PRO A 162 -3.64 1.54 -11.47
N ILE A 163 -2.78 2.37 -10.87
CA ILE A 163 -1.90 3.32 -11.56
C ILE A 163 -0.63 2.60 -12.02
N LEU A 164 -0.03 1.82 -11.10
CA LEU A 164 1.15 1.02 -11.34
C LEU A 164 0.82 -0.44 -11.08
N THR A 165 1.19 -1.31 -12.00
CA THR A 165 0.98 -2.75 -11.92
C THR A 165 1.76 -3.46 -13.02
N LEU A 166 1.58 -4.78 -13.13
CA LEU A 166 2.03 -5.58 -14.28
C LEU A 166 0.82 -5.89 -15.16
N ALA A 167 0.86 -5.45 -16.41
CA ALA A 167 -0.23 -5.65 -17.37
C ALA A 167 -0.13 -7.05 -18.05
N ASN A 168 -0.15 -8.11 -17.24
CA ASN A 168 0.07 -9.49 -17.70
C ASN A 168 -1.00 -10.01 -18.67
N GLY A 169 -2.14 -9.36 -18.75
CA GLY A 169 -3.14 -9.64 -19.79
C GLY A 169 -2.80 -9.07 -21.17
N VAL A 170 -1.75 -8.23 -21.27
CA VAL A 170 -1.24 -7.69 -22.53
C VAL A 170 0.07 -8.38 -22.90
N GLU A 171 1.03 -8.38 -21.98
CA GLU A 171 2.34 -9.02 -22.13
C GLU A 171 2.86 -9.54 -20.80
N GLN A 172 3.58 -10.64 -20.82
CA GLN A 172 4.17 -11.17 -19.59
C GLN A 172 5.31 -10.28 -19.13
N GLN A 173 5.22 -9.82 -17.91
CA GLN A 173 6.21 -8.95 -17.26
C GLN A 173 6.78 -9.65 -16.02
N THR A 174 8.07 -9.45 -15.76
CA THR A 174 8.74 -10.02 -14.60
C THR A 174 8.30 -9.31 -13.33
N THR A 175 7.89 -10.06 -12.33
CA THR A 175 7.62 -9.54 -10.99
C THR A 175 8.93 -9.10 -10.32
N ARG A 176 8.92 -7.95 -9.69
CA ARG A 176 9.99 -7.45 -8.79
C ARG A 176 9.40 -7.19 -7.42
N PHE A 177 9.87 -7.90 -6.42
CA PHE A 177 9.38 -7.70 -5.06
C PHE A 177 9.69 -6.27 -4.57
N GLY A 178 8.73 -5.69 -3.84
CA GLY A 178 8.80 -4.30 -3.40
C GLY A 178 8.37 -3.26 -4.45
N SER A 179 8.14 -3.70 -5.70
CA SER A 179 7.67 -2.84 -6.79
C SER A 179 6.24 -3.20 -7.21
N PRO A 180 5.34 -2.23 -7.34
CA PRO A 180 4.05 -2.44 -7.98
C PRO A 180 4.15 -2.54 -9.51
N GLY A 181 5.35 -2.47 -10.10
CA GLY A 181 5.54 -2.59 -11.54
C GLY A 181 5.64 -1.26 -12.28
N LYS A 182 4.96 -1.17 -13.42
CA LYS A 182 5.06 -0.06 -14.37
C LYS A 182 3.75 0.71 -14.46
N ALA A 183 3.81 1.90 -15.08
CA ALA A 183 2.60 2.68 -15.34
C ALA A 183 1.60 1.87 -16.19
N MET A 184 0.37 1.78 -15.71
CA MET A 184 -0.70 1.15 -16.46
C MET A 184 -1.12 2.02 -17.64
N TYR A 185 -1.52 1.40 -18.74
CA TYR A 185 -1.99 2.10 -19.93
C TYR A 185 -3.10 3.10 -19.59
N GLY A 186 -2.97 4.32 -20.11
CA GLY A 186 -3.85 5.44 -19.83
C GLY A 186 -3.35 6.39 -18.73
N TYR A 187 -2.39 5.98 -17.91
CA TYR A 187 -1.74 6.85 -16.94
C TYR A 187 -0.39 7.37 -17.43
N HIS A 188 -0.25 8.68 -17.52
CA HIS A 188 1.03 9.35 -17.80
C HIS A 188 1.74 9.64 -16.48
N VAL A 189 2.32 8.61 -15.87
CA VAL A 189 3.01 8.73 -14.57
C VAL A 189 4.33 9.46 -14.72
N LYS A 190 4.54 10.45 -13.86
CA LYS A 190 5.75 11.27 -13.75
C LYS A 190 6.30 11.20 -12.33
N LEU A 191 7.60 11.37 -12.20
CA LEU A 191 8.24 11.70 -10.93
C LEU A 191 8.61 13.17 -10.96
N ILE A 192 8.14 13.93 -9.98
CA ILE A 192 8.27 15.40 -9.95
C ILE A 192 9.11 15.81 -8.74
N ASP A 193 10.07 16.68 -8.97
CA ASP A 193 10.78 17.36 -7.90
C ASP A 193 9.83 18.35 -7.21
N GLU A 194 9.55 18.10 -5.92
CA GLU A 194 8.61 18.94 -5.16
C GLU A 194 9.09 20.38 -4.99
N SER A 195 10.41 20.63 -5.05
CA SER A 195 10.99 21.94 -4.81
C SER A 195 10.83 22.91 -5.98
N ASN A 196 10.87 22.40 -7.21
CA ASN A 196 10.85 23.23 -8.42
C ASN A 196 9.78 22.81 -9.45
N GLY A 197 9.10 21.67 -9.22
CA GLY A 197 8.06 21.14 -10.13
C GLY A 197 8.59 20.51 -11.42
N GLU A 198 9.89 20.29 -11.54
CA GLU A 198 10.51 19.69 -12.71
C GLU A 198 10.34 18.17 -12.72
N GLU A 199 10.27 17.58 -13.92
CA GLU A 199 10.23 16.15 -14.10
C GLU A 199 11.60 15.51 -13.90
N LEU A 200 11.67 14.51 -13.03
CA LEU A 200 12.85 13.71 -12.78
C LEU A 200 12.89 12.54 -13.78
N THR A 201 13.84 12.58 -14.69
CA THR A 201 13.95 11.63 -15.80
C THR A 201 15.00 10.55 -15.60
N GLN A 202 15.99 10.80 -14.71
CA GLN A 202 17.05 9.84 -14.44
C GLN A 202 16.58 8.72 -13.52
N PRO A 203 17.09 7.49 -13.69
CA PRO A 203 16.77 6.38 -12.80
C PRO A 203 17.13 6.67 -11.34
N ASN A 204 16.35 6.11 -10.43
CA ASN A 204 16.58 6.15 -8.99
C ASN A 204 16.56 7.56 -8.34
N GLN A 205 16.05 8.56 -9.05
CA GLN A 205 15.77 9.86 -8.44
C GLN A 205 14.46 9.78 -7.63
N TRP A 206 14.47 10.40 -6.46
CA TRP A 206 13.31 10.52 -5.60
C TRP A 206 12.41 11.66 -6.04
N GLY A 207 11.17 11.38 -6.29
CA GLY A 207 10.18 12.37 -6.67
C GLY A 207 8.78 12.06 -6.17
N VAL A 208 7.93 13.08 -6.22
CA VAL A 208 6.49 12.88 -6.00
C VAL A 208 5.92 12.13 -7.19
N VAL A 209 5.25 11.03 -6.93
CA VAL A 209 4.51 10.30 -7.96
C VAL A 209 3.32 11.16 -8.38
N ALA A 210 3.27 11.52 -9.64
CA ALA A 210 2.25 12.39 -10.19
C ALA A 210 1.73 11.83 -11.52
N ILE A 211 0.56 12.29 -11.94
CA ILE A 211 -0.04 11.88 -13.20
C ILE A 211 -0.29 13.13 -14.04
N GLU A 212 0.32 13.19 -15.20
CA GLU A 212 0.05 14.26 -16.16
C GLU A 212 -1.35 14.07 -16.75
N GLY A 213 -2.14 15.13 -16.68
CA GLY A 213 -3.54 15.11 -17.11
C GLY A 213 -3.73 15.09 -18.63
N PRO A 214 -4.93 14.70 -19.09
CA PRO A 214 -6.09 14.36 -18.29
C PRO A 214 -5.96 12.99 -17.62
N LEU A 215 -6.63 12.81 -16.48
CA LEU A 215 -6.73 11.48 -15.86
C LEU A 215 -7.52 10.52 -16.76
N PRO A 216 -7.17 9.23 -16.80
CA PRO A 216 -7.92 8.26 -17.57
C PRO A 216 -9.33 8.05 -17.00
N PRO A 217 -10.24 7.44 -17.79
CA PRO A 217 -11.57 7.07 -17.32
C PRO A 217 -11.52 6.28 -16.01
N GLY A 218 -12.55 6.40 -15.19
CA GLY A 218 -12.66 5.68 -13.89
C GLY A 218 -12.02 6.39 -12.72
N CYS A 219 -11.20 7.41 -12.94
CA CYS A 219 -10.70 8.25 -11.87
C CYS A 219 -11.78 9.16 -11.29
N MET A 220 -11.50 9.71 -10.11
CA MET A 220 -12.36 10.69 -9.45
C MET A 220 -12.67 11.87 -10.36
N GLN A 221 -13.96 12.20 -10.51
CA GLN A 221 -14.39 13.39 -11.26
C GLN A 221 -14.28 14.65 -10.39
N THR A 222 -14.62 14.54 -9.12
CA THR A 222 -14.56 15.63 -8.14
C THR A 222 -14.67 15.08 -6.72
N VAL A 223 -14.48 15.95 -5.74
CA VAL A 223 -14.90 15.74 -4.37
C VAL A 223 -16.36 16.15 -4.24
N TRP A 224 -17.21 15.26 -3.77
CA TRP A 224 -18.65 15.49 -3.64
C TRP A 224 -18.98 16.78 -2.91
N ARG A 225 -19.68 17.67 -3.58
CA ARG A 225 -20.08 19.00 -3.10
C ARG A 225 -18.91 19.94 -2.71
N ASP A 226 -17.71 19.70 -3.28
CA ASP A 226 -16.51 20.48 -2.94
C ASP A 226 -15.50 20.47 -4.12
N ASP A 227 -15.92 20.99 -5.27
CA ASP A 227 -15.11 21.06 -6.49
C ASP A 227 -13.84 21.91 -6.27
N GLU A 228 -13.94 22.96 -5.46
CA GLU A 228 -12.82 23.82 -5.13
C GLU A 228 -11.71 23.02 -4.39
N ARG A 229 -12.10 22.19 -3.43
CA ARG A 229 -11.19 21.30 -2.73
C ARG A 229 -10.52 20.30 -3.68
N PHE A 230 -11.27 19.75 -4.64
CA PHE A 230 -10.71 18.87 -5.67
C PHE A 230 -9.59 19.54 -6.46
N VAL A 231 -9.86 20.73 -6.99
CA VAL A 231 -8.88 21.48 -7.77
C VAL A 231 -7.70 21.91 -6.93
N ASN A 232 -7.95 22.51 -5.77
CA ASN A 232 -6.90 23.04 -4.91
C ASN A 232 -5.99 21.94 -4.34
N THR A 233 -6.55 20.78 -4.00
CA THR A 233 -5.78 19.68 -3.41
C THR A 233 -4.95 18.96 -4.45
N TYR A 234 -5.53 18.61 -5.59
CA TYR A 234 -4.89 17.63 -6.48
C TYR A 234 -4.20 18.26 -7.70
N TRP A 235 -4.60 19.46 -8.14
CA TRP A 235 -4.20 20.02 -9.42
C TRP A 235 -3.36 21.30 -9.31
N LYS A 236 -3.33 21.94 -8.15
CA LYS A 236 -2.60 23.21 -7.95
C LYS A 236 -1.25 23.05 -7.28
N SER A 237 -0.80 21.85 -6.98
CA SER A 237 0.52 21.60 -6.37
C SER A 237 1.68 22.04 -7.27
N ILE A 238 1.48 22.00 -8.59
CA ILE A 238 2.48 22.42 -9.58
C ILE A 238 1.87 23.48 -10.48
N PRO A 239 2.25 24.76 -10.32
CA PRO A 239 1.69 25.86 -11.10
C PRO A 239 1.95 25.71 -12.60
N GLY A 240 0.95 26.08 -13.43
CA GLY A 240 1.07 26.12 -14.88
C GLY A 240 1.06 24.77 -15.61
N ARG A 241 0.90 23.66 -14.88
CA ARG A 241 0.83 22.31 -15.45
C ARG A 241 -0.42 21.57 -14.96
N MET A 242 -1.02 20.78 -15.84
CA MET A 242 -2.14 19.90 -15.48
C MET A 242 -1.56 18.58 -14.92
N ILE A 243 -1.12 18.63 -13.68
CA ILE A 243 -0.51 17.49 -12.99
C ILE A 243 -1.30 17.16 -11.73
N TYR A 244 -1.81 15.93 -11.66
CA TYR A 244 -2.45 15.36 -10.50
C TYR A 244 -1.38 14.84 -9.52
N SER A 245 -1.36 15.33 -8.29
CA SER A 245 -0.50 14.84 -7.23
C SER A 245 -1.12 13.63 -6.52
N THR A 246 -0.38 12.55 -6.41
CA THR A 246 -0.79 11.39 -5.61
C THR A 246 -0.48 11.56 -4.12
N PHE A 247 0.38 12.51 -3.76
CA PHE A 247 0.96 12.68 -2.42
C PHE A 247 1.76 11.48 -1.94
N ASP A 248 2.32 10.71 -2.85
CA ASP A 248 3.21 9.61 -2.54
C ASP A 248 4.59 9.85 -3.15
N TRP A 249 5.64 9.49 -2.42
CA TRP A 249 7.01 9.47 -2.91
C TRP A 249 7.30 8.17 -3.64
N GLY A 250 8.10 8.24 -4.68
CA GLY A 250 8.57 7.08 -5.40
C GLY A 250 9.88 7.31 -6.12
N ILE A 251 10.44 6.21 -6.59
CA ILE A 251 11.55 6.17 -7.54
C ILE A 251 11.14 5.32 -8.74
N ARG A 252 11.87 5.48 -9.83
CA ARG A 252 11.77 4.63 -11.01
C ARG A 252 13.16 4.12 -11.35
N ASP A 253 13.33 2.81 -11.49
CA ASP A 253 14.59 2.23 -11.90
C ASP A 253 14.85 2.37 -13.42
N ALA A 254 16.03 1.89 -13.87
CA ALA A 254 16.43 1.96 -15.27
C ALA A 254 15.55 1.14 -16.21
N ASP A 255 14.86 0.11 -15.71
CA ASP A 255 13.95 -0.76 -16.47
C ASP A 255 12.49 -0.27 -16.43
N GLY A 256 12.26 0.88 -15.79
CA GLY A 256 10.95 1.54 -15.69
C GLY A 256 10.04 1.01 -14.58
N TYR A 257 10.54 0.17 -13.68
CA TYR A 257 9.79 -0.25 -12.50
C TYR A 257 9.77 0.86 -11.45
N HIS A 258 8.60 1.09 -10.88
CA HIS A 258 8.43 2.08 -9.83
C HIS A 258 8.48 1.41 -8.45
N PHE A 259 8.92 2.16 -7.46
CA PHE A 259 8.91 1.77 -6.06
C PHE A 259 8.29 2.90 -5.26
N ILE A 260 7.26 2.59 -4.48
CA ILE A 260 6.56 3.58 -3.65
C ILE A 260 7.22 3.61 -2.28
N LEU A 261 7.69 4.78 -1.89
CA LEU A 261 8.50 4.96 -0.68
C LEU A 261 7.68 5.45 0.53
N GLY A 262 6.46 5.93 0.29
CA GLY A 262 5.56 6.41 1.33
C GLY A 262 4.86 7.70 0.97
N ARG A 263 4.14 8.27 1.92
CA ARG A 263 3.40 9.52 1.74
C ARG A 263 4.32 10.73 1.80
N THR A 264 4.01 11.78 1.07
CA THR A 264 4.76 13.05 1.15
C THR A 264 4.61 13.73 2.52
N ASP A 265 3.48 13.51 3.19
CA ASP A 265 3.20 13.99 4.54
C ASP A 265 3.80 13.09 5.65
N ASP A 266 4.30 11.89 5.31
CA ASP A 266 5.00 10.97 6.23
C ASP A 266 6.54 11.05 6.09
N VAL A 267 7.08 11.94 5.24
CA VAL A 267 8.52 12.17 5.11
C VAL A 267 9.03 12.96 6.31
N ILE A 268 10.16 12.53 6.85
CA ILE A 268 10.83 13.19 7.98
C ILE A 268 12.04 13.97 7.44
N ASN A 269 12.10 15.26 7.74
CA ASN A 269 13.22 16.11 7.37
C ASN A 269 14.21 16.22 8.53
N VAL A 270 15.26 15.40 8.50
CA VAL A 270 16.31 15.39 9.53
C VAL A 270 17.53 16.14 9.05
N ALA A 271 17.81 17.32 9.59
CA ALA A 271 18.98 18.14 9.24
C ALA A 271 19.15 18.33 7.72
N GLY A 272 18.04 18.55 6.99
CA GLY A 272 18.04 18.74 5.54
C GLY A 272 17.98 17.44 4.71
N HIS A 273 18.05 16.26 5.35
CA HIS A 273 17.88 14.98 4.69
C HIS A 273 16.42 14.54 4.77
N ARG A 274 15.87 14.15 3.62
CA ARG A 274 14.51 13.57 3.53
C ARG A 274 14.59 12.06 3.72
N LEU A 275 13.90 11.57 4.74
CA LEU A 275 13.84 10.16 5.09
C LEU A 275 12.42 9.66 5.00
N GLY A 276 12.21 8.56 4.27
CA GLY A 276 10.93 7.86 4.26
C GLY A 276 10.72 7.11 5.57
N THR A 277 9.56 7.29 6.20
CA THR A 277 9.21 6.50 7.39
C THR A 277 9.29 5.01 7.11
N ARG A 278 8.91 4.60 5.90
CA ARG A 278 8.90 3.21 5.47
C ARG A 278 10.28 2.54 5.50
N GLU A 279 11.32 3.21 4.99
CA GLU A 279 12.68 2.65 4.98
C GLU A 279 13.17 2.35 6.39
N ILE A 280 12.89 3.27 7.31
CA ILE A 280 13.23 3.11 8.72
C ILE A 280 12.40 1.96 9.33
N GLU A 281 11.11 1.87 9.00
CA GLU A 281 10.23 0.79 9.45
C GLU A 281 10.68 -0.57 8.93
N GLU A 282 11.07 -0.68 7.68
CA GLU A 282 11.60 -1.93 7.09
C GLU A 282 12.89 -2.36 7.78
N SER A 283 13.79 -1.43 8.01
CA SER A 283 15.01 -1.70 8.75
C SER A 283 14.72 -2.22 10.17
N ILE A 284 13.85 -1.56 10.91
CA ILE A 284 13.46 -1.97 12.26
C ILE A 284 12.74 -3.33 12.26
N SER A 285 11.83 -3.55 11.29
CA SER A 285 11.06 -4.81 11.20
C SER A 285 11.91 -6.01 10.85
N SER A 286 13.09 -5.82 10.28
CA SER A 286 14.05 -6.92 10.03
C SER A 286 14.73 -7.43 11.30
N HIS A 287 14.58 -6.74 12.44
CA HIS A 287 15.07 -7.23 13.73
C HIS A 287 14.22 -8.43 14.21
N PRO A 288 14.87 -9.55 14.63
CA PRO A 288 14.16 -10.80 14.96
C PRO A 288 13.06 -10.66 16.00
N ASN A 289 13.25 -9.78 17.00
CA ASN A 289 12.26 -9.59 18.08
C ASN A 289 11.25 -8.48 17.81
N ILE A 290 11.16 -7.91 16.60
CA ILE A 290 10.14 -6.90 16.26
C ILE A 290 9.05 -7.53 15.41
N ALA A 291 7.80 -7.42 15.89
CA ALA A 291 6.61 -7.92 15.19
C ALA A 291 6.00 -6.86 14.28
N GLU A 292 5.89 -5.64 14.80
CA GLU A 292 5.31 -4.49 14.08
C GLU A 292 6.04 -3.22 14.50
N VAL A 293 6.08 -2.23 13.61
CA VAL A 293 6.67 -0.92 13.89
C VAL A 293 5.95 0.18 13.14
N ALA A 294 5.92 1.36 13.72
CA ALA A 294 5.51 2.59 13.09
C ALA A 294 6.51 3.69 13.41
N VAL A 295 6.89 4.46 12.41
CA VAL A 295 7.80 5.60 12.55
C VAL A 295 7.05 6.88 12.24
N VAL A 296 7.28 7.91 13.05
CA VAL A 296 6.72 9.26 12.87
C VAL A 296 7.83 10.30 12.98
N GLY A 297 7.65 11.42 12.26
CA GLY A 297 8.49 12.59 12.41
C GLY A 297 8.02 13.44 13.59
N VAL A 298 8.94 13.82 14.45
CA VAL A 298 8.66 14.71 15.60
C VAL A 298 9.53 15.95 15.47
N ALA A 299 8.97 17.11 15.80
CA ALA A 299 9.71 18.37 15.75
C ALA A 299 10.92 18.33 16.69
N ASP A 300 12.05 18.79 16.19
CA ASP A 300 13.32 18.93 16.91
C ASP A 300 13.90 20.32 16.68
N SER A 301 14.33 20.98 17.74
CA SER A 301 14.79 22.37 17.67
C SER A 301 16.11 22.55 16.91
N LEU A 302 16.93 21.50 16.79
CA LEU A 302 18.24 21.55 16.14
C LEU A 302 18.20 20.98 14.73
N LYS A 303 17.48 19.85 14.53
CA LYS A 303 17.47 19.10 13.29
C LYS A 303 16.22 19.34 12.42
N GLY A 304 15.31 20.21 12.88
CA GLY A 304 14.00 20.42 12.28
C GLY A 304 13.02 19.30 12.65
N GLN A 305 13.33 18.07 12.30
CA GLN A 305 12.61 16.86 12.72
C GLN A 305 13.59 15.74 13.10
N VAL A 306 13.09 14.79 13.88
CA VAL A 306 13.75 13.52 14.16
C VAL A 306 12.77 12.37 14.01
N ALA A 307 13.28 11.22 13.61
CA ALA A 307 12.49 10.00 13.60
C ALA A 307 12.23 9.49 15.01
N MET A 308 11.02 9.05 15.30
CA MET A 308 10.64 8.35 16.52
C MET A 308 9.88 7.08 16.16
N ALA A 309 10.30 5.95 16.73
CA ALA A 309 9.70 4.66 16.42
C ALA A 309 8.85 4.14 17.57
N PHE A 310 7.72 3.50 17.24
CA PHE A 310 6.89 2.72 18.13
C PHE A 310 6.90 1.28 17.64
N ALA A 311 7.44 0.37 18.44
CA ALA A 311 7.66 -1.01 18.03
C ALA A 311 6.90 -1.99 18.95
N VAL A 312 6.29 -3.01 18.35
CA VAL A 312 5.67 -4.12 19.07
C VAL A 312 6.66 -5.29 19.06
N PRO A 313 7.22 -5.71 20.21
CA PRO A 313 8.10 -6.85 20.26
C PRO A 313 7.33 -8.15 20.02
N ARG A 314 7.98 -9.16 19.41
CA ARG A 314 7.42 -10.51 19.27
C ARG A 314 7.33 -11.22 20.61
N ASP A 315 8.41 -11.10 21.38
CA ASP A 315 8.48 -11.60 22.75
C ASP A 315 8.78 -10.43 23.69
N ALA A 316 7.80 -10.08 24.50
CA ALA A 316 7.91 -9.05 25.51
C ALA A 316 8.31 -9.61 26.89
N SER A 317 8.41 -10.94 27.07
CA SER A 317 8.69 -11.58 28.36
C SER A 317 10.05 -11.16 28.95
N GLY A 318 11.03 -10.89 28.07
CA GLY A 318 12.34 -10.39 28.44
C GLY A 318 12.43 -8.88 28.70
N LEU A 319 11.36 -8.09 28.43
CA LEU A 319 11.36 -6.63 28.58
C LEU A 319 10.76 -6.18 29.93
N THR A 320 11.21 -6.82 31.01
CA THR A 320 10.66 -6.65 32.36
C THR A 320 11.14 -5.39 33.06
N ASP A 321 12.27 -4.84 32.65
CA ASP A 321 12.86 -3.64 33.25
C ASP A 321 13.38 -2.66 32.18
N ASP A 322 13.78 -1.48 32.61
CA ASP A 322 14.27 -0.43 31.72
C ASP A 322 15.61 -0.77 31.07
N ALA A 323 16.46 -1.57 31.72
CA ALA A 323 17.75 -1.99 31.17
C ALA A 323 17.57 -2.92 29.97
N ALA A 324 16.65 -3.89 30.05
CA ALA A 324 16.31 -4.78 28.95
C ALA A 324 15.69 -4.01 27.76
N ARG A 325 14.83 -3.03 28.05
CA ARG A 325 14.23 -2.14 27.03
C ARG A 325 15.28 -1.29 26.32
N LEU A 326 16.20 -0.66 27.08
CA LEU A 326 17.29 0.14 26.52
C LEU A 326 18.26 -0.71 25.70
N LYS A 327 18.51 -1.96 26.10
CA LYS A 327 19.33 -2.89 25.33
C LYS A 327 18.69 -3.17 23.95
N LEU A 328 17.42 -3.56 23.92
CA LEU A 328 16.71 -3.82 22.66
C LEU A 328 16.61 -2.54 21.81
N GLU A 329 16.37 -1.37 22.42
CA GLU A 329 16.38 -0.09 21.72
C GLU A 329 17.73 0.16 21.05
N GLY A 330 18.83 -0.08 21.74
CA GLY A 330 20.19 0.05 21.20
C GLY A 330 20.48 -0.93 20.05
N GLU A 331 20.01 -2.16 20.13
CA GLU A 331 20.13 -3.17 19.06
C GLU A 331 19.38 -2.72 17.79
N VAL A 332 18.14 -2.28 17.96
CA VAL A 332 17.30 -1.75 16.86
C VAL A 332 17.93 -0.50 16.23
N MET A 333 18.39 0.45 17.04
CA MET A 333 19.06 1.67 16.55
C MET A 333 20.33 1.35 15.78
N LYS A 334 21.15 0.42 16.28
CA LYS A 334 22.38 -0.04 15.61
C LYS A 334 22.08 -0.69 14.26
N GLN A 335 20.98 -1.41 14.16
CA GLN A 335 20.56 -2.01 12.91
C GLN A 335 20.20 -0.94 11.87
N VAL A 336 19.44 0.08 12.27
CA VAL A 336 19.14 1.22 11.39
C VAL A 336 20.41 1.95 10.97
N ASP A 337 21.34 2.20 11.91
CA ASP A 337 22.64 2.80 11.59
C ASP A 337 23.42 2.00 10.54
N THR A 338 23.39 0.69 10.65
CA THR A 338 24.13 -0.19 9.73
C THR A 338 23.50 -0.23 8.34
N GLN A 339 22.18 -0.19 8.24
CA GLN A 339 21.46 -0.34 6.98
C GLN A 339 21.21 1.00 6.27
N LEU A 340 20.94 2.07 7.02
CA LEU A 340 20.48 3.36 6.48
C LEU A 340 21.39 4.54 6.88
N GLY A 341 22.33 4.32 7.80
CA GLY A 341 23.21 5.36 8.34
C GLY A 341 22.60 6.14 9.52
N ALA A 342 23.46 6.86 10.22
CA ALA A 342 23.12 7.55 11.47
C ALA A 342 22.05 8.65 11.34
N VAL A 343 21.86 9.19 10.15
CA VAL A 343 20.81 10.21 9.88
C VAL A 343 19.41 9.62 10.01
N ALA A 344 19.24 8.36 9.63
CA ALA A 344 17.95 7.67 9.69
C ALA A 344 17.65 7.06 11.08
N ARG A 345 18.64 7.04 11.96
CA ARG A 345 18.49 6.45 13.30
C ARG A 345 17.40 7.19 14.08
N PRO A 346 16.37 6.46 14.59
CA PRO A 346 15.36 7.07 15.45
C PRO A 346 15.98 7.70 16.71
N SER A 347 15.45 8.83 17.14
CA SER A 347 15.86 9.44 18.42
C SER A 347 15.47 8.58 19.63
N ARG A 348 14.36 7.84 19.50
CA ARG A 348 13.85 6.88 20.49
C ARG A 348 13.10 5.75 19.79
N VAL A 349 13.11 4.57 20.44
CA VAL A 349 12.23 3.44 20.09
C VAL A 349 11.39 3.09 21.32
N TYR A 350 10.09 3.37 21.24
CA TYR A 350 9.14 3.01 22.30
C TYR A 350 8.58 1.62 22.04
N PHE A 351 8.67 0.74 23.02
CA PHE A 351 8.06 -0.58 22.95
C PHE A 351 6.63 -0.50 23.48
N VAL A 352 5.69 -0.89 22.65
CA VAL A 352 4.24 -0.84 22.90
C VAL A 352 3.62 -2.22 22.70
N THR A 353 2.47 -2.46 23.32
CA THR A 353 1.77 -3.74 23.18
C THR A 353 0.98 -3.83 21.87
N VAL A 354 0.53 -2.70 21.35
CA VAL A 354 -0.28 -2.60 20.13
C VAL A 354 -0.10 -1.23 19.48
N LEU A 355 -0.11 -1.19 18.17
CA LEU A 355 -0.16 0.05 17.40
C LEU A 355 -1.62 0.45 17.13
N PRO A 356 -1.96 1.76 17.21
CA PRO A 356 -3.31 2.23 16.92
C PRO A 356 -3.65 2.02 15.44
N LYS A 357 -4.74 1.32 15.18
CA LYS A 357 -5.21 1.00 13.83
C LYS A 357 -6.69 1.30 13.68
N THR A 358 -7.12 1.58 12.46
CA THR A 358 -8.53 1.57 12.12
C THR A 358 -9.11 0.16 12.23
N ARG A 359 -10.45 0.04 12.19
CA ARG A 359 -11.13 -1.27 12.13
C ARG A 359 -10.63 -2.16 10.99
N SER A 360 -10.19 -1.58 9.91
CA SER A 360 -9.66 -2.27 8.74
C SER A 360 -8.14 -2.55 8.79
N GLY A 361 -7.48 -2.28 9.91
CA GLY A 361 -6.05 -2.55 10.11
C GLY A 361 -5.11 -1.42 9.68
N LYS A 362 -5.61 -0.31 9.11
CA LYS A 362 -4.77 0.83 8.71
C LYS A 362 -4.19 1.55 9.93
N LEU A 363 -2.87 1.75 9.94
CA LEU A 363 -2.16 2.46 11.00
C LEU A 363 -2.61 3.93 11.11
N LEU A 364 -2.84 4.39 12.34
CA LEU A 364 -3.20 5.77 12.64
C LEU A 364 -1.97 6.60 13.02
N ARG A 365 -1.10 6.91 12.03
CA ARG A 365 0.17 7.64 12.26
C ARG A 365 -0.01 8.97 12.97
N ARG A 366 -1.07 9.73 12.65
CA ARG A 366 -1.36 11.01 13.30
C ARG A 366 -1.63 10.87 14.81
N ALA A 367 -2.25 9.77 15.23
CA ALA A 367 -2.44 9.50 16.64
C ALA A 367 -1.10 9.22 17.35
N LEU A 368 -0.21 8.46 16.70
CA LEU A 368 1.14 8.22 17.20
C LEU A 368 1.97 9.49 17.27
N GLN A 369 1.88 10.34 16.24
CA GLN A 369 2.58 11.62 16.20
C GLN A 369 2.09 12.55 17.31
N ALA A 370 0.77 12.65 17.54
CA ALA A 370 0.21 13.44 18.62
C ALA A 370 0.69 12.95 20.00
N VAL A 371 0.77 11.64 20.21
CA VAL A 371 1.34 11.06 21.45
C VAL A 371 2.82 11.40 21.57
N ALA A 372 3.59 11.26 20.49
CA ALA A 372 5.02 11.57 20.48
C ALA A 372 5.31 13.05 20.79
N GLU A 373 4.47 13.95 20.28
CA GLU A 373 4.55 15.40 20.51
C GLU A 373 3.85 15.86 21.80
N ARG A 374 3.28 14.92 22.58
CA ARG A 374 2.51 15.21 23.81
C ARG A 374 1.34 16.16 23.60
N ARG A 375 0.63 16.05 22.48
CA ARG A 375 -0.56 16.82 22.12
C ARG A 375 -1.85 16.06 22.42
#